data_28b57c4450b47953217962123b8a0aa9
#
_entry.id   28b57c4450b47953217962123b8a0aa9
#
_cell.length_a   1.000
_cell.length_b   1.000
_cell.length_c   1.000
_cell.angle_alpha   90.00
_cell.angle_beta   90.00
_cell.angle_gamma   90.00
#
_symmetry.space_group_name_H-M   'P 1'
#
loop_
_entity.id
_entity.type
_entity.pdbx_description
1 polymer ?
#
loop_
_entity_poly.entity_id
_entity_poly.type
_entity_poly.pdbx_seq_one_letter_code
_entity_poly.pdbx_strand_id
1 'polypeptide(L)'
;MHLAGTRVFIVEDEALILDTLQDMLEALGCHVVASAVRVDEALTKLVSLDFDVAVLDVNVAGTRIDPVADLLAGRGMPFLFASGYGRGSLPMAHRERVLLTKPYRTADLRAALHSVLPQ
;
A
#
# COMPACT_ATOMS: atom_id res chain seq x y z
N MET A 1 0.83 19.69 -3.68
CA MET A 1 1.49 18.77 -2.75
C MET A 1 2.56 17.98 -3.46
N HIS A 2 3.70 17.82 -2.83
CA HIS A 2 4.80 17.03 -3.37
C HIS A 2 4.82 15.62 -2.78
N LEU A 3 5.19 14.65 -3.61
CA LEU A 3 5.45 13.30 -3.13
C LEU A 3 6.91 13.10 -2.70
N ALA A 4 7.79 14.06 -3.02
CA ALA A 4 9.21 13.96 -2.67
C ALA A 4 9.39 13.78 -1.17
N GLY A 5 10.14 12.76 -0.79
CA GLY A 5 10.38 12.43 0.61
C GLY A 5 9.25 11.68 1.30
N THR A 6 8.12 11.42 0.63
CA THR A 6 7.04 10.60 1.19
C THR A 6 7.56 9.20 1.49
N ARG A 7 7.35 8.74 2.72
CA ARG A 7 7.83 7.43 3.18
C ARG A 7 6.73 6.40 3.01
N VAL A 8 7.04 5.31 2.32
CA VAL A 8 6.06 4.31 1.91
C VAL A 8 6.39 2.95 2.50
N PHE A 9 5.37 2.28 3.02
CA PHE A 9 5.41 0.88 3.43
C PHE A 9 4.61 0.05 2.44
N ILE A 10 5.18 -1.05 1.96
CA ILE A 10 4.54 -1.92 0.95
C ILE A 10 4.31 -3.30 1.52
N VAL A 11 3.12 -3.87 1.29
CA VAL A 11 2.84 -5.28 1.56
C VAL A 11 2.46 -5.95 0.25
N GLU A 12 3.35 -6.81 -0.25
CA GLU A 12 3.20 -7.47 -1.56
C GLU A 12 4.07 -8.72 -1.56
N ASP A 13 3.51 -9.88 -1.88
CA ASP A 13 4.24 -11.15 -1.84
C ASP A 13 4.95 -11.49 -3.15
N GLU A 14 4.56 -10.90 -4.28
CA GLU A 14 5.18 -11.18 -5.57
C GLU A 14 6.40 -10.28 -5.78
N ALA A 15 7.60 -10.89 -5.81
CA ALA A 15 8.87 -10.14 -5.86
C ALA A 15 8.93 -9.19 -7.05
N LEU A 16 8.50 -9.63 -8.24
CA LEU A 16 8.57 -8.80 -9.44
C LEU A 16 7.64 -7.57 -9.33
N ILE A 17 6.45 -7.76 -8.79
CA ILE A 17 5.50 -6.66 -8.59
C ILE A 17 6.04 -5.69 -7.54
N LEU A 18 6.60 -6.22 -6.45
CA LEU A 18 7.21 -5.39 -5.40
C LEU A 18 8.34 -4.54 -5.97
N ASP A 19 9.25 -5.15 -6.75
CA ASP A 19 10.38 -4.42 -7.34
C ASP A 19 9.89 -3.31 -8.29
N THR A 20 8.90 -3.62 -9.12
CA THR A 20 8.33 -2.63 -10.05
C THR A 20 7.68 -1.49 -9.29
N LEU A 21 6.95 -1.78 -8.23
CA LEU A 21 6.30 -0.75 -7.42
C LEU A 21 7.34 0.13 -6.72
N GLN A 22 8.42 -0.46 -6.20
CA GLN A 22 9.51 0.30 -5.61
C GLN A 22 10.13 1.27 -6.62
N ASP A 23 10.39 0.80 -7.84
CA ASP A 23 10.95 1.64 -8.90
C ASP A 23 10.01 2.81 -9.24
N MET A 24 8.71 2.54 -9.35
CA MET A 24 7.72 3.57 -9.63
C MET A 24 7.68 4.62 -8.51
N LEU A 25 7.68 4.18 -7.25
CA LEU A 25 7.64 5.09 -6.10
C LEU A 25 8.89 5.96 -6.04
N GLU A 26 10.05 5.37 -6.30
CA GLU A 26 11.32 6.12 -6.32
C GLU A 26 11.32 7.16 -7.46
N ALA A 27 10.78 6.80 -8.61
CA ALA A 27 10.65 7.74 -9.74
C ALA A 27 9.75 8.92 -9.40
N LEU A 28 8.80 8.74 -8.48
CA LEU A 28 7.92 9.82 -7.99
C LEU A 28 8.54 10.63 -6.85
N GLY A 29 9.74 10.28 -6.40
CA GLY A 29 10.42 10.94 -5.30
C GLY A 29 10.10 10.37 -3.93
N CYS A 30 9.34 9.28 -3.86
CA CYS A 30 9.03 8.62 -2.61
C CYS A 30 10.20 7.78 -2.13
N HIS A 31 10.23 7.51 -0.82
CA HIS A 31 11.23 6.66 -0.20
C HIS A 31 10.53 5.42 0.38
N VAL A 32 10.86 4.24 -0.12
CA VAL A 32 10.31 2.98 0.43
C VAL A 32 11.11 2.62 1.67
N VAL A 33 10.49 2.81 2.83
CA VAL A 33 11.18 2.61 4.12
C VAL A 33 11.17 1.16 4.55
N ALA A 34 10.18 0.38 4.10
CA ALA A 34 10.11 -1.04 4.41
C ALA A 34 9.11 -1.72 3.48
N SER A 35 9.23 -3.05 3.39
CA SER A 35 8.25 -3.87 2.71
C SER A 35 8.05 -5.17 3.48
N ALA A 36 6.94 -5.85 3.23
CA ALA A 36 6.64 -7.15 3.81
C ALA A 36 6.06 -8.04 2.72
N VAL A 37 6.41 -9.31 2.76
CA VAL A 37 5.91 -10.31 1.79
C VAL A 37 4.87 -11.23 2.42
N ARG A 38 4.56 -11.03 3.72
CA ARG A 38 3.57 -11.81 4.47
C ARG A 38 2.84 -10.88 5.43
N VAL A 39 1.60 -11.24 5.76
CA VAL A 39 0.78 -10.44 6.67
C VAL A 39 1.35 -10.40 8.09
N ASP A 40 1.82 -11.55 8.59
CA ASP A 40 2.42 -11.59 9.94
C ASP A 40 3.71 -10.75 10.03
N GLU A 41 4.52 -10.76 8.99
CA GLU A 41 5.70 -9.89 8.89
C GLU A 41 5.30 -8.42 8.91
N ALA A 42 4.25 -8.06 8.17
CA ALA A 42 3.75 -6.69 8.13
C ALA A 42 3.30 -6.23 9.51
N LEU A 43 2.53 -7.06 10.22
CA LEU A 43 2.06 -6.72 11.56
C LEU A 43 3.21 -6.54 12.54
N THR A 44 4.24 -7.38 12.45
CA THR A 44 5.43 -7.24 13.29
C THR A 44 6.17 -5.94 13.03
N LYS A 45 6.37 -5.59 11.76
CA LYS A 45 7.05 -4.33 11.39
C LYS A 45 6.26 -3.11 11.81
N LEU A 46 4.94 -3.17 11.75
CA LEU A 46 4.07 -2.04 12.10
C LEU A 46 4.10 -1.67 13.59
N VAL A 47 4.67 -2.52 14.45
CA VAL A 47 4.81 -2.19 15.88
C VAL A 47 5.62 -0.91 16.08
N SER A 48 6.67 -0.70 15.27
CA SER A 48 7.58 0.42 15.47
C SER A 48 7.94 1.19 14.20
N LEU A 49 7.37 0.83 13.04
CA LEU A 49 7.72 1.47 11.78
C LEU A 49 7.09 2.86 11.68
N ASP A 50 7.91 3.83 11.28
CA ASP A 50 7.47 5.19 11.01
C ASP A 50 7.42 5.40 9.49
N PHE A 51 6.25 5.82 8.97
CA PHE A 51 6.02 6.01 7.54
C PHE A 51 4.82 6.93 7.33
N ASP A 52 4.56 7.30 6.07
CA ASP A 52 3.50 8.25 5.72
C ASP A 52 2.28 7.60 5.07
N VAL A 53 2.49 6.55 4.29
CA VAL A 53 1.43 5.87 3.55
C VAL A 53 1.81 4.42 3.30
N ALA A 54 0.81 3.53 3.23
CA ALA A 54 1.02 2.13 2.88
C ALA A 54 0.31 1.78 1.58
N VAL A 55 0.94 0.89 0.80
CA VAL A 55 0.34 0.27 -0.38
C VAL A 55 0.18 -1.21 -0.08
N LEU A 56 -1.06 -1.71 -0.11
CA LEU A 56 -1.40 -3.04 0.37
C LEU A 56 -2.00 -3.89 -0.75
N ASP A 57 -1.44 -5.07 -0.99
CA ASP A 57 -2.14 -6.10 -1.75
C ASP A 57 -3.24 -6.68 -0.88
N VAL A 58 -4.31 -7.21 -1.50
CA VAL A 58 -5.48 -7.72 -0.78
C VAL A 58 -5.24 -9.12 -0.23
N ASN A 59 -4.54 -9.97 -0.99
CA ASN A 59 -4.23 -11.34 -0.61
C ASN A 59 -2.73 -11.54 -0.71
N VAL A 60 -2.09 -11.78 0.42
CA VAL A 60 -0.63 -11.81 0.53
C VAL A 60 -0.22 -13.20 1.00
N ALA A 61 0.42 -13.97 0.11
CA ALA A 61 0.86 -15.34 0.39
C ALA A 61 -0.27 -16.21 0.96
N GLY A 62 -1.48 -16.07 0.41
CA GLY A 62 -2.65 -16.85 0.82
C GLY A 62 -3.39 -16.30 2.05
N THR A 63 -2.93 -15.20 2.64
CA THR A 63 -3.55 -14.59 3.82
C THR A 63 -4.14 -13.24 3.44
N ARG A 64 -5.36 -12.98 3.87
CA ARG A 64 -6.02 -11.72 3.58
C ARG A 64 -5.38 -10.56 4.36
N ILE A 65 -5.35 -9.40 3.73
CA ILE A 65 -4.73 -8.18 4.27
C ILE A 65 -5.56 -7.54 5.40
N ASP A 66 -6.76 -8.01 5.66
CA ASP A 66 -7.72 -7.38 6.57
C ASP A 66 -7.11 -6.93 7.91
N PRO A 67 -6.30 -7.75 8.61
CA PRO A 67 -5.73 -7.30 9.90
C PRO A 67 -4.82 -6.08 9.77
N VAL A 68 -4.06 -5.98 8.67
CA VAL A 68 -3.18 -4.84 8.43
C VAL A 68 -4.01 -3.59 8.13
N ALA A 69 -5.01 -3.72 7.26
CA ALA A 69 -5.89 -2.61 6.91
C ALA A 69 -6.63 -2.09 8.15
N ASP A 70 -7.15 -2.99 8.98
CA ASP A 70 -7.84 -2.62 10.21
C ASP A 70 -6.92 -1.87 11.19
N LEU A 71 -5.69 -2.34 11.34
CA LEU A 71 -4.71 -1.70 12.20
C LEU A 71 -4.40 -0.28 11.73
N LEU A 72 -4.14 -0.11 10.43
CA LEU A 72 -3.81 1.20 9.86
C LEU A 72 -5.00 2.15 9.96
N ALA A 73 -6.21 1.68 9.67
CA ALA A 73 -7.41 2.48 9.80
C ALA A 73 -7.62 2.95 11.24
N GLY A 74 -7.38 2.06 12.21
CA GLY A 74 -7.50 2.39 13.63
C GLY A 74 -6.49 3.43 14.09
N ARG A 75 -5.36 3.55 13.41
CA ARG A 75 -4.32 4.55 13.69
C ARG A 75 -4.50 5.84 12.89
N GLY A 76 -5.48 5.90 11.99
CA GLY A 76 -5.65 7.03 11.09
C GLY A 76 -4.54 7.15 10.05
N MET A 77 -3.83 6.07 9.75
CA MET A 77 -2.74 6.07 8.79
C MET A 77 -3.28 5.97 7.36
N PRO A 78 -2.82 6.81 6.44
CA PRO A 78 -3.21 6.70 5.03
C PRO A 78 -2.75 5.38 4.42
N PHE A 79 -3.62 4.74 3.63
CA PHE A 79 -3.23 3.58 2.85
C PHE A 79 -4.16 3.44 1.64
N LEU A 80 -3.69 2.68 0.65
CA LEU A 80 -4.47 2.32 -0.51
C LEU A 80 -4.26 0.84 -0.82
N PHE A 81 -5.19 0.27 -1.58
CA PHE A 81 -5.08 -1.11 -2.04
C PHE A 81 -4.58 -1.15 -3.48
N ALA A 82 -3.78 -2.18 -3.79
CA ALA A 82 -3.38 -2.52 -5.15
C ALA A 82 -3.79 -3.97 -5.40
N SER A 83 -4.67 -4.21 -6.38
CA SER A 83 -5.22 -5.55 -6.61
C SER A 83 -5.47 -5.79 -8.09
N GLY A 84 -5.29 -7.03 -8.53
CA GLY A 84 -5.67 -7.48 -9.86
C GLY A 84 -7.16 -7.75 -9.99
N TYR A 85 -7.89 -7.71 -8.90
CA TYR A 85 -9.33 -7.95 -8.84
C TYR A 85 -10.07 -6.66 -8.55
N GLY A 86 -11.37 -6.65 -8.78
CA GLY A 86 -12.17 -5.44 -8.61
C GLY A 86 -12.41 -5.08 -7.15
N ARG A 87 -13.15 -3.99 -6.96
CA ARG A 87 -13.45 -3.44 -5.64
C ARG A 87 -14.13 -4.46 -4.71
N GLY A 88 -14.86 -5.40 -5.27
CA GLY A 88 -15.48 -6.47 -4.49
C GLY A 88 -14.49 -7.39 -3.78
N SER A 89 -13.20 -7.39 -4.17
CA SER A 89 -12.16 -8.17 -3.51
C SER A 89 -11.66 -7.51 -2.22
N LEU A 90 -11.92 -6.21 -2.03
CA LEU A 90 -11.46 -5.47 -0.87
C LEU A 90 -12.14 -5.96 0.41
N PRO A 91 -11.48 -5.82 1.57
CA PRO A 91 -12.14 -6.07 2.84
C PRO A 91 -13.43 -5.26 2.93
N MET A 92 -14.50 -5.89 3.41
CA MET A 92 -15.82 -5.27 3.41
C MET A 92 -15.83 -3.91 4.13
N ALA A 93 -15.10 -3.80 5.23
CA ALA A 93 -15.01 -2.56 6.01
C ALA A 93 -14.24 -1.46 5.28
N HIS A 94 -13.55 -1.78 4.19
CA HIS A 94 -12.64 -0.84 3.50
C HIS A 94 -12.97 -0.71 2.01
N ARG A 95 -14.20 -1.04 1.60
CA ARG A 95 -14.58 -1.02 0.18
C ARG A 95 -14.61 0.35 -0.46
N GLU A 96 -14.67 1.40 0.35
CA GLU A 96 -14.65 2.78 -0.14
C GLU A 96 -13.22 3.34 -0.26
N ARG A 97 -12.21 2.59 0.13
CA ARG A 97 -10.82 3.01 0.04
C ARG A 97 -10.34 3.08 -1.41
N VAL A 98 -9.27 3.83 -1.65
CA VAL A 98 -8.66 3.94 -2.97
C VAL A 98 -8.14 2.58 -3.40
N LEU A 99 -8.49 2.18 -4.61
CA LEU A 99 -8.04 0.93 -5.23
C LEU A 99 -7.26 1.25 -6.50
N LEU A 100 -6.02 0.77 -6.54
CA LEU A 100 -5.17 0.83 -7.72
C LEU A 100 -5.25 -0.53 -8.41
N THR A 101 -5.86 -0.58 -9.58
CA THR A 101 -6.11 -1.84 -10.30
C THR A 101 -4.86 -2.25 -11.07
N LYS A 102 -4.39 -3.47 -10.84
CA LYS A 102 -3.24 -4.04 -11.56
C LYS A 102 -3.67 -4.50 -12.97
N PRO A 103 -2.86 -4.30 -14.01
CA PRO A 103 -1.63 -3.52 -13.99
C PRO A 103 -1.92 -2.03 -14.01
N TYR A 104 -1.07 -1.24 -13.38
CA TYR A 104 -1.24 0.22 -13.31
C TYR A 104 0.03 0.92 -13.77
N ARG A 105 -0.11 2.20 -14.13
CA ARG A 105 1.01 3.02 -14.57
C ARG A 105 1.44 3.96 -13.46
N THR A 106 2.65 4.54 -13.61
CA THR A 106 3.18 5.48 -12.63
C THR A 106 2.23 6.68 -12.42
N ALA A 107 1.56 7.15 -13.46
CA ALA A 107 0.60 8.23 -13.33
C ALA A 107 -0.60 7.83 -12.45
N ASP A 108 -1.07 6.59 -12.56
CA ASP A 108 -2.16 6.08 -11.73
C ASP A 108 -1.74 6.01 -10.26
N LEU A 109 -0.53 5.53 -10.01
CA LEU A 109 0.04 5.46 -8.66
C LEU A 109 0.17 6.85 -8.05
N ARG A 110 0.66 7.83 -8.82
CA ARG A 110 0.76 9.21 -8.36
C ARG A 110 -0.59 9.75 -7.92
N ALA A 111 -1.61 9.58 -8.77
CA ALA A 111 -2.96 10.06 -8.47
C ALA A 111 -3.53 9.40 -7.21
N ALA A 112 -3.31 8.09 -7.06
CA ALA A 112 -3.78 7.35 -5.88
C ALA A 112 -3.11 7.85 -4.60
N LEU A 113 -1.79 8.08 -4.63
CA LEU A 113 -1.06 8.61 -3.48
C LEU A 113 -1.55 10.01 -3.09
N HIS A 114 -1.72 10.91 -4.07
CA HIS A 114 -2.27 12.24 -3.80
C HIS A 114 -3.66 12.16 -3.17
N SER A 115 -4.45 11.19 -3.60
CA SER A 115 -5.83 11.01 -3.11
C SER A 115 -5.89 10.62 -1.63
N VAL A 116 -4.92 9.86 -1.12
CA VAL A 116 -4.95 9.35 0.25
C VAL A 116 -4.10 10.15 1.23
N LEU A 117 -3.10 10.87 0.74
CA LEU A 117 -2.22 11.66 1.61
C LEU A 117 -2.89 12.97 2.02
N PRO A 118 -2.60 13.47 3.24
CA PRO A 118 -3.09 14.77 3.66
C PRO A 118 -2.60 15.89 2.74
N GLN A 119 -3.44 16.86 2.51
CA GLN A 119 -3.12 18.02 1.66
C GLN A 119 -2.37 19.09 2.46
#